data_9dbe3148cd47789daa3b564f305c50c3
#
_entry.id   9dbe3148cd47789daa3b564f305c50c3
#
_cell.length_a   1.000
_cell.length_b   1.000
_cell.length_c   1.000
_cell.angle_alpha   90.00
_cell.angle_beta   90.00
_cell.angle_gamma   90.00
#
_symmetry.space_group_name_H-M   'P 1'
#
loop_
_entity.id
_entity.type
_entity.pdbx_description
1 polymer ?
#
loop_
_entity_poly.entity_id
_entity_poly.type
_entity_poly.pdbx_seq_one_letter_code
_entity_poly.pdbx_strand_id
1 'polypeptide(L)'
;MEFAYRTDVGQKRADNQDYVGLFKNEVGATLAIVADGMGGHQGGDVASEMAVSHIGYAFEKTAATDIAIAAKWLIFELQKENDLILARGQQFSDLTGMGTTIVAVLILANRFVVANIGDSRAYLYRHNHLVQITEDHSLVNELVRSGELTPEEAENFPRKNVITRSLGVAPDVDADVNIYDMMKGDMLLLCSDGLTKTVPDAAIADVLASNEELGIKAQVLIQKANDAGAPDNVTALLVNANGEDDDND
;
A
#
# COMPACT_ATOMS: atom_id res chain seq x y z
N MET A 1 -11.16 -13.54 -9.55
CA MET A 1 -10.14 -12.77 -8.78
C MET A 1 -10.60 -12.67 -7.33
N GLU A 2 -9.77 -13.08 -6.39
CA GLU A 2 -10.08 -13.13 -4.95
C GLU A 2 -9.29 -12.06 -4.20
N PHE A 3 -9.84 -11.58 -3.08
CA PHE A 3 -9.24 -10.55 -2.25
C PHE A 3 -9.42 -10.90 -0.78
N ALA A 4 -8.41 -10.62 0.01
CA ALA A 4 -8.50 -10.69 1.47
C ALA A 4 -7.61 -9.63 2.11
N TYR A 5 -8.05 -9.06 3.20
CA TYR A 5 -7.21 -8.17 3.99
C TYR A 5 -7.39 -8.37 5.49
N ARG A 6 -6.39 -7.97 6.24
CA ARG A 6 -6.41 -7.84 7.68
C ARG A 6 -5.63 -6.59 8.07
N THR A 7 -6.12 -5.93 9.11
CA THR A 7 -5.43 -4.82 9.76
C THR A 7 -5.48 -5.03 11.27
N ASP A 8 -4.45 -4.61 11.96
CA ASP A 8 -4.32 -4.78 13.41
C ASP A 8 -3.56 -3.58 14.01
N VAL A 9 -3.92 -3.20 15.22
CA VAL A 9 -3.29 -2.07 15.94
C VAL A 9 -1.82 -2.34 16.30
N GLY A 10 -1.40 -3.61 16.27
CA GLY A 10 -0.10 -4.04 16.77
C GLY A 10 -0.02 -4.10 18.28
N GLN A 11 1.20 -4.27 18.82
CA GLN A 11 1.43 -4.53 20.24
C GLN A 11 1.81 -3.28 21.05
N LYS A 12 2.08 -2.14 20.38
CA LYS A 12 2.63 -0.93 21.01
C LYS A 12 1.81 0.33 20.81
N ARG A 13 1.00 0.38 19.76
CA ARG A 13 0.15 1.52 19.45
C ARG A 13 -1.17 1.44 20.24
N ALA A 14 -1.78 2.58 20.52
CA ALA A 14 -3.10 2.67 21.15
C ALA A 14 -4.22 2.63 20.12
N ASP A 15 -3.97 3.24 18.95
CA ASP A 15 -4.93 3.41 17.87
C ASP A 15 -4.35 2.88 16.56
N ASN A 16 -5.24 2.46 15.65
CA ASN A 16 -4.86 2.03 14.32
C ASN A 16 -5.04 3.19 13.34
N GLN A 17 -3.94 3.69 12.78
CA GLN A 17 -3.89 4.75 11.78
C GLN A 17 -3.71 4.23 10.35
N ASP A 18 -3.57 2.91 10.17
CA ASP A 18 -3.64 2.27 8.87
C ASP A 18 -5.08 2.26 8.35
N TYR A 19 -5.25 2.46 7.06
CA TYR A 19 -6.53 2.28 6.40
C TYR A 19 -6.39 1.42 5.14
N VAL A 20 -7.41 0.61 4.85
CA VAL A 20 -7.42 -0.32 3.71
C VAL A 20 -8.76 -0.26 3.01
N GLY A 21 -8.74 -0.27 1.68
CA GLY A 21 -9.97 -0.25 0.88
C GLY A 21 -9.87 -1.09 -0.38
N LEU A 22 -11.03 -1.60 -0.80
CA LEU A 22 -11.22 -2.34 -2.03
C LEU A 22 -12.46 -1.81 -2.73
N PHE A 23 -12.30 -1.35 -3.96
CA PHE A 23 -13.35 -0.68 -4.72
C PHE A 23 -13.49 -1.29 -6.11
N LYS A 24 -14.70 -1.28 -6.66
CA LYS A 24 -14.97 -1.69 -8.05
C LYS A 24 -15.61 -0.54 -8.80
N ASN A 25 -15.16 -0.30 -10.02
CA ASN A 25 -15.76 0.71 -10.89
C ASN A 25 -16.92 0.13 -11.73
N GLU A 26 -17.55 0.99 -12.55
CA GLU A 26 -18.70 0.65 -13.37
C GLU A 26 -18.45 -0.46 -14.41
N VAL A 27 -17.20 -0.69 -14.81
CA VAL A 27 -16.79 -1.71 -15.80
C VAL A 27 -16.12 -2.93 -15.15
N GLY A 28 -16.15 -3.02 -13.82
CA GLY A 28 -15.63 -4.17 -13.07
C GLY A 28 -14.12 -4.17 -12.83
N ALA A 29 -13.41 -3.09 -13.18
CA ALA A 29 -12.03 -2.91 -12.73
C ALA A 29 -11.98 -2.75 -11.20
N THR A 30 -10.90 -3.17 -10.58
CA THR A 30 -10.74 -3.16 -9.12
C THR A 30 -9.59 -2.27 -8.70
N LEU A 31 -9.79 -1.50 -7.64
CA LEU A 31 -8.78 -0.69 -6.98
C LEU A 31 -8.62 -1.17 -5.54
N ALA A 32 -7.42 -1.61 -5.20
CA ALA A 32 -7.00 -2.00 -3.85
C ALA A 32 -6.04 -0.93 -3.32
N ILE A 33 -6.24 -0.46 -2.09
CA ILE A 33 -5.44 0.61 -1.48
C ILE A 33 -5.09 0.22 -0.04
N VAL A 34 -3.84 0.48 0.36
CA VAL A 34 -3.39 0.52 1.75
C VAL A 34 -2.74 1.88 1.98
N ALA A 35 -3.03 2.49 3.10
CA ALA A 35 -2.50 3.77 3.54
C ALA A 35 -2.10 3.67 5.02
N ASP A 36 -0.92 4.20 5.37
CA ASP A 36 -0.37 4.27 6.72
C ASP A 36 -0.35 5.74 7.15
N GLY A 37 -1.18 6.04 8.12
CA GLY A 37 -1.41 7.40 8.58
C GLY A 37 -0.32 7.90 9.53
N MET A 38 0.13 9.14 9.33
CA MET A 38 1.13 9.78 10.15
C MET A 38 0.68 11.17 10.62
N GLY A 39 1.16 11.61 11.77
CA GLY A 39 0.92 12.97 12.29
C GLY A 39 0.04 13.01 13.53
N GLY A 40 0.65 13.25 14.70
CA GLY A 40 -0.02 13.52 15.98
C GLY A 40 -1.10 12.52 16.43
N HIS A 41 -1.79 12.81 17.53
CA HIS A 41 -2.74 11.88 18.15
C HIS A 41 -4.00 11.55 17.31
N GLN A 42 -4.40 12.39 16.37
CA GLN A 42 -5.65 12.22 15.58
C GLN A 42 -5.48 12.60 14.09
N GLY A 43 -4.28 12.89 13.64
CA GLY A 43 -4.08 13.33 12.26
C GLY A 43 -3.90 12.18 11.28
N GLY A 44 -3.21 11.12 11.70
CA GLY A 44 -2.85 10.01 10.83
C GLY A 44 -4.07 9.18 10.39
N ASP A 45 -4.96 8.84 11.31
CA ASP A 45 -6.19 8.11 11.03
C ASP A 45 -7.11 8.86 10.06
N VAL A 46 -7.26 10.19 10.27
CA VAL A 46 -8.03 11.04 9.36
C VAL A 46 -7.40 11.10 7.97
N ALA A 47 -6.07 11.24 7.87
CA ALA A 47 -5.39 11.32 6.59
C ALA A 47 -5.47 10.03 5.78
N SER A 48 -5.23 8.88 6.41
CA SER A 48 -5.31 7.56 5.75
C SER A 48 -6.75 7.22 5.34
N GLU A 49 -7.75 7.50 6.21
CA GLU A 49 -9.15 7.31 5.87
C GLU A 49 -9.57 8.20 4.69
N MET A 50 -9.21 9.50 4.69
CA MET A 50 -9.48 10.42 3.58
C MET A 50 -8.88 9.89 2.28
N ALA A 51 -7.59 9.54 2.29
CA ALA A 51 -6.89 9.06 1.09
C ALA A 51 -7.58 7.83 0.48
N VAL A 52 -7.85 6.82 1.28
CA VAL A 52 -8.46 5.57 0.78
C VAL A 52 -9.90 5.79 0.36
N SER A 53 -10.71 6.46 1.18
CA SER A 53 -12.14 6.61 0.92
C SER A 53 -12.44 7.54 -0.25
N HIS A 54 -11.77 8.70 -0.34
CA HIS A 54 -12.02 9.66 -1.41
C HIS A 54 -11.57 9.12 -2.78
N ILE A 55 -10.35 8.56 -2.85
CA ILE A 55 -9.85 7.97 -4.10
C ILE A 55 -10.72 6.77 -4.49
N GLY A 56 -11.09 5.92 -3.53
CA GLY A 56 -11.95 4.77 -3.76
C GLY A 56 -13.33 5.16 -4.31
N TYR A 57 -14.03 6.09 -3.66
CA TYR A 57 -15.35 6.57 -4.12
C TYR A 57 -15.28 7.34 -5.46
N ALA A 58 -14.17 8.03 -5.73
CA ALA A 58 -13.95 8.62 -7.04
C ALA A 58 -13.76 7.54 -8.12
N PHE A 59 -13.05 6.45 -7.78
CA PHE A 59 -12.82 5.33 -8.69
C PHE A 59 -14.11 4.59 -9.05
N GLU A 60 -15.01 4.36 -8.12
CA GLU A 60 -16.29 3.68 -8.36
C GLU A 60 -17.14 4.31 -9.47
N LYS A 61 -16.96 5.63 -9.68
CA LYS A 61 -17.66 6.40 -10.72
C LYS A 61 -16.94 6.43 -12.06
N THR A 62 -15.82 5.71 -12.19
CA THR A 62 -15.06 5.66 -13.43
C THR A 62 -15.54 4.52 -14.33
N ALA A 63 -15.33 4.68 -15.64
CA ALA A 63 -15.57 3.63 -16.64
C ALA A 63 -14.34 3.42 -17.53
N ALA A 64 -13.13 3.65 -17.00
CA ALA A 64 -11.90 3.52 -17.78
C ALA A 64 -11.66 2.04 -18.16
N THR A 65 -11.47 1.79 -19.46
CA THR A 65 -11.18 0.50 -20.05
C THR A 65 -9.75 0.38 -20.60
N ASP A 66 -8.99 1.47 -20.52
CA ASP A 66 -7.59 1.53 -20.93
C ASP A 66 -6.69 1.76 -19.73
N ILE A 67 -5.64 0.94 -19.60
CA ILE A 67 -4.75 0.94 -18.44
C ILE A 67 -3.91 2.23 -18.33
N ALA A 68 -3.54 2.83 -19.47
CA ALA A 68 -2.77 4.09 -19.45
C ALA A 68 -3.65 5.28 -19.05
N ILE A 69 -4.94 5.24 -19.41
CA ILE A 69 -5.93 6.22 -18.93
C ILE A 69 -6.14 6.05 -17.43
N ALA A 70 -6.27 4.82 -16.96
CA ALA A 70 -6.42 4.51 -15.55
C ALA A 70 -5.20 4.95 -14.71
N ALA A 71 -3.98 4.76 -15.22
CA ALA A 71 -2.76 5.25 -14.58
C ALA A 71 -2.74 6.79 -14.45
N LYS A 72 -3.08 7.51 -15.52
CA LYS A 72 -3.16 8.98 -15.49
C LYS A 72 -4.24 9.49 -14.54
N TRP A 73 -5.39 8.81 -14.49
CA TRP A 73 -6.45 9.12 -13.56
C TRP A 73 -5.96 8.95 -12.11
N LEU A 74 -5.26 7.88 -11.82
CA LEU A 74 -4.74 7.62 -10.46
C LEU A 74 -3.74 8.70 -10.03
N ILE A 75 -2.81 9.10 -10.90
CA ILE A 75 -1.87 10.21 -10.64
C ILE A 75 -2.63 11.52 -10.32
N PHE A 76 -3.67 11.83 -11.11
CA PHE A 76 -4.48 13.02 -10.89
C PHE A 76 -5.23 12.98 -9.56
N GLU A 77 -5.84 11.85 -9.20
CA GLU A 77 -6.56 11.73 -7.91
C GLU A 77 -5.60 11.76 -6.72
N LEU A 78 -4.39 11.21 -6.84
CA LEU A 78 -3.36 11.30 -5.79
C LEU A 78 -2.97 12.76 -5.51
N GLN A 79 -2.71 13.56 -6.54
CA GLN A 79 -2.40 15.00 -6.35
C GLN A 79 -3.59 15.74 -5.75
N LYS A 80 -4.79 15.52 -6.26
CA LYS A 80 -6.01 16.13 -5.74
C LYS A 80 -6.25 15.77 -4.26
N GLU A 81 -6.04 14.52 -3.89
CA GLU A 81 -6.19 14.10 -2.50
C GLU A 81 -5.10 14.69 -1.60
N ASN A 82 -3.87 14.81 -2.09
CA ASN A 82 -2.81 15.55 -1.41
C ASN A 82 -3.24 16.97 -1.06
N ASP A 83 -3.82 17.70 -2.01
CA ASP A 83 -4.29 19.07 -1.78
C ASP A 83 -5.41 19.13 -0.73
N LEU A 84 -6.32 18.14 -0.74
CA LEU A 84 -7.41 18.05 0.23
C LEU A 84 -6.90 17.77 1.65
N ILE A 85 -5.98 16.81 1.82
CA ILE A 85 -5.40 16.47 3.11
C ILE A 85 -4.59 17.66 3.64
N LEU A 86 -3.75 18.28 2.81
CA LEU A 86 -2.96 19.45 3.18
C LEU A 86 -3.86 20.63 3.63
N ALA A 87 -4.91 20.92 2.87
CA ALA A 87 -5.87 21.98 3.23
C ALA A 87 -6.60 21.66 4.53
N ARG A 88 -6.96 20.40 4.77
CA ARG A 88 -7.62 19.95 6.00
C ARG A 88 -6.71 20.13 7.22
N GLY A 89 -5.43 19.74 7.12
CA GLY A 89 -4.43 19.93 8.17
C GLY A 89 -4.13 21.40 8.49
N GLN A 90 -4.29 22.31 7.50
CA GLN A 90 -4.16 23.75 7.71
C GLN A 90 -5.42 24.37 8.33
N GLN A 91 -6.59 23.81 8.05
CA GLN A 91 -7.86 24.33 8.56
C GLN A 91 -8.11 24.01 10.03
N PHE A 92 -7.65 22.86 10.52
CA PHE A 92 -7.91 22.36 11.87
C PHE A 92 -6.60 22.17 12.63
N SER A 93 -6.46 22.86 13.76
CA SER A 93 -5.24 22.83 14.59
C SER A 93 -4.88 21.41 15.07
N ASP A 94 -5.88 20.59 15.35
CA ASP A 94 -5.73 19.23 15.86
C ASP A 94 -5.21 18.25 14.79
N LEU A 95 -5.33 18.65 13.52
CA LEU A 95 -4.88 17.89 12.35
C LEU A 95 -3.60 18.47 11.72
N THR A 96 -2.96 19.46 12.37
CA THR A 96 -1.76 20.10 11.85
C THR A 96 -0.65 19.06 11.63
N GLY A 97 -0.12 19.01 10.39
CA GLY A 97 0.93 18.07 10.01
C GLY A 97 0.46 16.63 9.79
N MET A 98 -0.86 16.41 9.65
CA MET A 98 -1.36 15.11 9.23
C MET A 98 -0.90 14.75 7.82
N GLY A 99 -0.66 13.49 7.60
CA GLY A 99 -0.28 12.93 6.31
C GLY A 99 -0.45 11.43 6.30
N THR A 100 -0.23 10.83 5.16
CA THR A 100 -0.31 9.36 5.01
C THR A 100 0.56 8.89 3.88
N THR A 101 1.06 7.66 3.98
CA THR A 101 1.55 6.92 2.81
C THR A 101 0.36 6.49 1.96
N ILE A 102 0.62 6.02 0.77
CA ILE A 102 -0.35 5.27 -0.03
C ILE A 102 0.37 4.28 -0.93
N VAL A 103 -0.11 3.05 -0.95
CA VAL A 103 0.18 2.07 -1.98
C VAL A 103 -1.15 1.59 -2.57
N ALA A 104 -1.28 1.73 -3.89
CA ALA A 104 -2.51 1.42 -4.59
C ALA A 104 -2.24 0.53 -5.80
N VAL A 105 -3.11 -0.47 -6.01
CA VAL A 105 -3.10 -1.33 -7.20
C VAL A 105 -4.45 -1.24 -7.89
N LEU A 106 -4.45 -0.76 -9.13
CA LEU A 106 -5.62 -0.71 -10.00
C LEU A 106 -5.50 -1.82 -11.04
N ILE A 107 -6.44 -2.76 -10.99
CA ILE A 107 -6.45 -3.96 -11.86
C ILE A 107 -7.52 -3.80 -12.92
N LEU A 108 -7.11 -3.94 -14.18
CA LEU A 108 -7.96 -3.84 -15.35
C LEU A 108 -7.62 -4.98 -16.33
N ALA A 109 -8.53 -5.93 -16.48
CA ALA A 109 -8.34 -7.13 -17.27
C ALA A 109 -7.06 -7.89 -16.86
N ASN A 110 -6.12 -8.08 -17.79
CA ASN A 110 -4.86 -8.79 -17.58
C ASN A 110 -3.67 -7.85 -17.28
N ARG A 111 -3.91 -6.64 -16.80
CA ARG A 111 -2.87 -5.65 -16.44
C ARG A 111 -3.22 -4.94 -15.15
N PHE A 112 -2.21 -4.43 -14.47
CA PHE A 112 -2.43 -3.61 -13.29
C PHE A 112 -1.45 -2.43 -13.23
N VAL A 113 -1.93 -1.35 -12.62
CA VAL A 113 -1.12 -0.17 -12.27
C VAL A 113 -0.78 -0.27 -10.79
N VAL A 114 0.47 -0.03 -10.44
CA VAL A 114 0.88 0.20 -9.05
C VAL A 114 1.24 1.66 -8.89
N ALA A 115 0.69 2.31 -7.88
CA ALA A 115 1.09 3.65 -7.47
C ALA A 115 1.58 3.63 -6.03
N ASN A 116 2.67 4.34 -5.74
CA ASN A 116 3.28 4.40 -4.42
C ASN A 116 3.71 5.81 -4.04
N ILE A 117 3.42 6.19 -2.78
CA ILE A 117 3.95 7.38 -2.10
C ILE A 117 4.20 6.96 -0.64
N GLY A 118 5.46 6.98 -0.20
CA GLY A 118 5.86 6.55 1.14
C GLY A 118 6.59 5.22 1.16
N ASP A 119 6.56 4.53 2.29
CA ASP A 119 7.25 3.27 2.57
C ASP A 119 6.31 2.07 2.81
N SER A 120 5.01 2.25 2.58
CA SER A 120 4.09 1.13 2.35
C SER A 120 4.42 0.46 1.03
N ARG A 121 4.33 -0.88 0.98
CA ARG A 121 4.89 -1.65 -0.14
C ARG A 121 3.85 -2.45 -0.89
N ALA A 122 4.12 -2.67 -2.19
CA ALA A 122 3.49 -3.71 -2.99
C ALA A 122 4.53 -4.76 -3.41
N TYR A 123 4.12 -6.02 -3.31
CA TYR A 123 4.88 -7.17 -3.75
C TYR A 123 4.09 -7.96 -4.79
N LEU A 124 4.82 -8.51 -5.75
CA LEU A 124 4.33 -9.53 -6.68
C LEU A 124 4.93 -10.88 -6.31
N TYR A 125 4.06 -11.86 -6.03
CA TYR A 125 4.43 -13.26 -5.90
C TYR A 125 4.06 -14.00 -7.18
N ARG A 126 5.07 -14.45 -7.91
CA ARG A 126 4.96 -15.12 -9.21
C ARG A 126 5.99 -16.24 -9.30
N HIS A 127 5.58 -17.43 -9.75
CA HIS A 127 6.47 -18.59 -9.93
C HIS A 127 7.30 -18.92 -8.67
N ASN A 128 6.70 -18.86 -7.50
CA ASN A 128 7.34 -19.07 -6.19
C ASN A 128 8.42 -18.04 -5.82
N HIS A 129 8.41 -16.88 -6.46
CA HIS A 129 9.32 -15.77 -6.12
C HIS A 129 8.50 -14.56 -5.67
N LEU A 130 8.91 -13.99 -4.53
CA LEU A 130 8.40 -12.72 -4.04
C LEU A 130 9.33 -11.59 -4.51
N VAL A 131 8.75 -10.57 -5.13
CA VAL A 131 9.49 -9.40 -5.61
C VAL A 131 8.76 -8.15 -5.13
N GLN A 132 9.45 -7.26 -4.41
CA GLN A 132 8.94 -5.92 -4.13
C GLN A 132 8.89 -5.15 -5.46
N ILE A 133 7.72 -4.59 -5.79
CA ILE A 133 7.47 -3.86 -7.06
C ILE A 133 7.27 -2.35 -6.84
N THR A 134 7.39 -1.89 -5.60
CA THR A 134 7.47 -0.49 -5.20
C THR A 134 8.87 -0.17 -4.68
N GLU A 135 9.25 1.10 -4.67
CA GLU A 135 10.46 1.58 -4.01
C GLU A 135 10.03 2.45 -2.81
N ASP A 136 10.63 2.21 -1.63
CA ASP A 136 10.30 2.99 -0.44
C ASP A 136 10.83 4.42 -0.58
N HIS A 137 9.99 5.40 -0.36
CA HIS A 137 10.39 6.80 -0.28
C HIS A 137 10.90 7.12 1.13
N SER A 138 12.11 6.66 1.41
CA SER A 138 12.78 6.84 2.69
C SER A 138 14.15 7.49 2.52
N LEU A 139 14.60 8.20 3.57
CA LEU A 139 15.90 8.85 3.57
C LEU A 139 17.03 7.85 3.28
N VAL A 140 16.96 6.65 3.85
CA VAL A 140 18.00 5.63 3.63
C VAL A 140 18.06 5.16 2.21
N ASN A 141 16.91 4.97 1.55
CA ASN A 141 16.88 4.56 0.14
C ASN A 141 17.43 5.67 -0.77
N GLU A 142 17.17 6.94 -0.47
CA GLU A 142 17.76 8.05 -1.21
C GLU A 142 19.29 8.08 -1.05
N LEU A 143 19.81 7.85 0.16
CA LEU A 143 21.25 7.80 0.42
C LEU A 143 21.92 6.58 -0.23
N VAL A 144 21.25 5.44 -0.28
CA VAL A 144 21.77 4.26 -1.02
C VAL A 144 21.79 4.54 -2.52
N ARG A 145 20.73 5.12 -3.06
CA ARG A 145 20.63 5.45 -4.48
C ARG A 145 21.65 6.51 -4.93
N SER A 146 21.96 7.49 -4.06
CA SER A 146 23.02 8.47 -4.33
C SER A 146 24.43 7.91 -4.16
N GLY A 147 24.57 6.70 -3.59
CA GLY A 147 25.87 6.08 -3.31
C GLY A 147 26.55 6.58 -2.03
N GLU A 148 25.81 7.30 -1.19
CA GLU A 148 26.29 7.81 0.12
C GLU A 148 26.27 6.74 1.21
N LEU A 149 25.42 5.71 1.06
CA LEU A 149 25.38 4.52 1.91
C LEU A 149 25.39 3.25 1.06
N THR A 150 25.98 2.19 1.60
CA THR A 150 25.76 0.84 1.09
C THR A 150 24.44 0.27 1.64
N PRO A 151 23.84 -0.76 1.01
CA PRO A 151 22.67 -1.44 1.56
C PRO A 151 22.88 -1.96 2.99
N GLU A 152 24.05 -2.46 3.32
CA GLU A 152 24.38 -2.96 4.66
C GLU A 152 24.46 -1.84 5.71
N GLU A 153 24.96 -0.66 5.33
CA GLU A 153 24.98 0.52 6.20
C GLU A 153 23.58 1.07 6.44
N ALA A 154 22.71 0.99 5.42
CA ALA A 154 21.30 1.44 5.49
C ALA A 154 20.50 0.66 6.55
N GLU A 155 20.71 -0.64 6.69
CA GLU A 155 20.04 -1.48 7.69
C GLU A 155 20.22 -0.98 9.13
N ASN A 156 21.39 -0.41 9.42
CA ASN A 156 21.76 0.07 10.76
C ASN A 156 21.72 1.60 10.89
N PHE A 157 21.21 2.29 9.87
CA PHE A 157 21.18 3.75 9.86
C PHE A 157 20.19 4.29 10.91
N PRO A 158 20.59 5.24 11.79
CA PRO A 158 19.75 5.72 12.90
C PRO A 158 18.43 6.36 12.48
N ARG A 159 18.34 6.85 11.24
CA ARG A 159 17.19 7.55 10.68
C ARG A 159 16.51 6.76 9.55
N LYS A 160 16.59 5.45 9.56
CA LYS A 160 16.04 4.58 8.51
C LYS A 160 14.52 4.67 8.34
N ASN A 161 13.80 5.10 9.36
CA ASN A 161 12.33 5.25 9.33
C ASN A 161 11.86 6.66 8.92
N VAL A 162 12.76 7.51 8.39
CA VAL A 162 12.36 8.84 7.92
C VAL A 162 11.84 8.73 6.49
N ILE A 163 10.53 8.98 6.35
CA ILE A 163 9.84 9.02 5.06
C ILE A 163 10.14 10.37 4.39
N THR A 164 10.41 10.35 3.09
CA THR A 164 10.74 11.55 2.29
C THR A 164 9.58 12.02 1.43
N ARG A 165 8.57 11.17 1.17
CA ARG A 165 7.36 11.52 0.43
C ARG A 165 6.13 10.95 1.13
N SER A 166 5.08 11.77 1.25
CA SER A 166 3.78 11.40 1.81
C SER A 166 2.69 12.33 1.30
N LEU A 167 1.44 11.90 1.32
CA LEU A 167 0.28 12.76 1.05
C LEU A 167 0.04 13.72 2.23
N GLY A 168 -0.36 14.95 1.94
CA GLY A 168 -0.82 15.94 2.91
C GLY A 168 0.29 16.76 3.56
N VAL A 169 1.57 16.55 3.23
CA VAL A 169 2.71 17.24 3.88
C VAL A 169 3.31 18.34 2.99
N ALA A 170 3.40 18.13 1.69
CA ALA A 170 3.95 19.10 0.74
C ALA A 170 2.91 19.45 -0.34
N PRO A 171 3.00 20.65 -0.97
CA PRO A 171 2.05 21.04 -2.03
C PRO A 171 2.08 20.13 -3.25
N ASP A 172 3.26 19.71 -3.67
CA ASP A 172 3.44 18.81 -4.81
C ASP A 172 3.81 17.42 -4.28
N VAL A 173 3.18 16.40 -4.85
CA VAL A 173 3.48 15.01 -4.55
C VAL A 173 3.91 14.27 -5.81
N ASP A 174 5.04 13.59 -5.73
CA ASP A 174 5.60 12.79 -6.82
C ASP A 174 5.36 11.30 -6.52
N ALA A 175 4.35 10.74 -7.19
CA ALA A 175 3.99 9.35 -7.06
C ALA A 175 4.79 8.48 -8.04
N ASP A 176 5.36 7.39 -7.57
CA ASP A 176 5.91 6.37 -8.46
C ASP A 176 4.74 5.54 -9.02
N VAL A 177 4.63 5.49 -10.36
CA VAL A 177 3.54 4.77 -11.03
C VAL A 177 4.10 3.86 -12.12
N ASN A 178 3.82 2.57 -11.98
CA ASN A 178 4.27 1.53 -12.91
C ASN A 178 3.11 0.66 -13.38
N ILE A 179 3.22 0.13 -14.59
CA ILE A 179 2.23 -0.76 -15.20
C ILE A 179 2.87 -2.14 -15.41
N TYR A 180 2.14 -3.18 -15.02
CA TYR A 180 2.56 -4.57 -15.13
C TYR A 180 1.50 -5.41 -15.82
N ASP A 181 1.92 -6.54 -16.41
CA ASP A 181 1.00 -7.57 -16.86
C ASP A 181 0.66 -8.52 -15.71
N MET A 182 -0.63 -8.86 -15.57
CA MET A 182 -1.14 -9.84 -14.62
C MET A 182 -1.19 -11.21 -15.28
N MET A 183 -0.64 -12.21 -14.63
CA MET A 183 -0.65 -13.61 -15.10
C MET A 183 -1.49 -14.49 -14.19
N LYS A 184 -2.01 -15.58 -14.74
CA LYS A 184 -2.70 -16.61 -13.93
C LYS A 184 -1.73 -17.16 -12.87
N GLY A 185 -2.17 -17.20 -11.61
CA GLY A 185 -1.35 -17.64 -10.47
C GLY A 185 -0.58 -16.55 -9.78
N ASP A 186 -0.62 -15.30 -10.27
CA ASP A 186 -0.03 -14.18 -9.54
C ASP A 186 -0.77 -13.90 -8.25
N MET A 187 -0.02 -13.58 -7.21
CA MET A 187 -0.55 -12.91 -6.03
C MET A 187 0.12 -11.56 -5.83
N LEU A 188 -0.68 -10.55 -5.45
CA LEU A 188 -0.17 -9.27 -5.01
C LEU A 188 -0.38 -9.15 -3.50
N LEU A 189 0.60 -8.59 -2.81
CA LEU A 189 0.51 -8.18 -1.41
C LEU A 189 0.74 -6.67 -1.36
N LEU A 190 -0.22 -5.93 -0.80
CA LEU A 190 -0.05 -4.54 -0.38
C LEU A 190 0.00 -4.53 1.14
N CYS A 191 0.96 -3.81 1.73
CA CYS A 191 1.09 -3.77 3.18
C CYS A 191 1.66 -2.44 3.67
N SER A 192 1.33 -2.08 4.92
CA SER A 192 2.04 -1.04 5.66
C SER A 192 3.40 -1.53 6.16
N ASP A 193 4.24 -0.62 6.58
CA ASP A 193 5.60 -0.88 7.03
C ASP A 193 5.67 -1.73 8.32
N GLY A 194 4.60 -1.73 9.13
CA GLY A 194 4.51 -2.58 10.32
C GLY A 194 4.62 -4.08 10.02
N LEU A 195 4.21 -4.53 8.84
CA LEU A 195 4.46 -5.90 8.41
C LEU A 195 5.95 -6.11 8.10
N THR A 196 6.53 -5.29 7.25
CA THR A 196 7.87 -5.51 6.69
C THR A 196 9.00 -5.15 7.66
N LYS A 197 8.72 -4.33 8.67
CA LYS A 197 9.64 -4.07 9.80
C LYS A 197 9.85 -5.29 10.70
N THR A 198 8.91 -6.23 10.68
CA THR A 198 8.89 -7.35 11.65
C THR A 198 8.94 -8.72 10.97
N VAL A 199 8.42 -8.87 9.77
CA VAL A 199 8.37 -10.13 9.03
C VAL A 199 9.28 -10.04 7.80
N PRO A 200 10.36 -10.82 7.71
CA PRO A 200 11.26 -10.79 6.56
C PRO A 200 10.59 -11.37 5.30
N ASP A 201 11.03 -10.92 4.13
CA ASP A 201 10.48 -11.29 2.82
C ASP A 201 10.42 -12.81 2.61
N ALA A 202 11.41 -13.57 3.09
CA ALA A 202 11.38 -15.02 3.01
C ALA A 202 10.18 -15.63 3.77
N ALA A 203 9.84 -15.11 4.95
CA ALA A 203 8.70 -15.57 5.72
C ALA A 203 7.36 -15.12 5.12
N ILE A 204 7.33 -13.98 4.44
CA ILE A 204 6.17 -13.54 3.64
C ILE A 204 5.98 -14.51 2.46
N ALA A 205 7.06 -14.81 1.73
CA ALA A 205 7.03 -15.75 0.60
C ALA A 205 6.52 -17.13 1.01
N ASP A 206 6.97 -17.66 2.16
CA ASP A 206 6.52 -18.95 2.69
C ASP A 206 5.00 -18.97 2.96
N VAL A 207 4.45 -17.86 3.50
CA VAL A 207 3.00 -17.73 3.72
C VAL A 207 2.25 -17.70 2.40
N LEU A 208 2.74 -16.94 1.42
CA LEU A 208 2.09 -16.86 0.10
C LEU A 208 2.16 -18.18 -0.66
N ALA A 209 3.24 -18.96 -0.49
CA ALA A 209 3.42 -20.28 -1.10
C ALA A 209 2.51 -21.37 -0.49
N SER A 210 1.97 -21.17 0.71
CA SER A 210 1.14 -22.18 1.38
C SER A 210 -0.14 -22.48 0.60
N ASN A 211 -0.79 -23.60 0.90
CA ASN A 211 -2.08 -23.98 0.30
C ASN A 211 -3.29 -23.42 1.06
N GLU A 212 -3.07 -22.50 2.00
CA GLU A 212 -4.12 -21.91 2.79
C GLU A 212 -4.98 -20.94 1.96
N GLU A 213 -6.24 -20.75 2.37
CA GLU A 213 -7.12 -19.74 1.80
C GLU A 213 -6.56 -18.33 1.98
N LEU A 214 -6.88 -17.42 1.06
CA LEU A 214 -6.32 -16.07 1.02
C LEU A 214 -6.56 -15.30 2.34
N GLY A 215 -7.74 -15.46 2.95
CA GLY A 215 -8.08 -14.86 4.24
C GLY A 215 -7.22 -15.37 5.39
N ILE A 216 -6.84 -16.66 5.37
CA ILE A 216 -5.95 -17.28 6.36
C ILE A 216 -4.51 -16.78 6.15
N LYS A 217 -4.04 -16.69 4.90
CA LYS A 217 -2.72 -16.10 4.60
C LYS A 217 -2.58 -14.68 5.15
N ALA A 218 -3.58 -13.83 4.92
CA ALA A 218 -3.60 -12.47 5.47
C ALA A 218 -3.55 -12.48 7.01
N GLN A 219 -4.32 -13.36 7.65
CA GLN A 219 -4.31 -13.51 9.11
C GLN A 219 -2.96 -13.99 9.63
N VAL A 220 -2.32 -14.96 8.96
CA VAL A 220 -1.00 -15.49 9.35
C VAL A 220 0.08 -14.41 9.24
N LEU A 221 0.03 -13.55 8.23
CA LEU A 221 0.97 -12.42 8.09
C LEU A 221 0.86 -11.47 9.29
N ILE A 222 -0.36 -11.06 9.65
CA ILE A 222 -0.59 -10.20 10.83
C ILE A 222 -0.14 -10.89 12.11
N GLN A 223 -0.45 -12.19 12.29
CA GLN A 223 -0.04 -12.94 13.48
C GLN A 223 1.50 -13.01 13.59
N LYS A 224 2.21 -13.25 12.49
CA LYS A 224 3.69 -13.25 12.47
C LYS A 224 4.26 -11.89 12.90
N ALA A 225 3.66 -10.78 12.43
CA ALA A 225 4.08 -9.45 12.84
C ALA A 225 3.84 -9.24 14.35
N ASN A 226 2.67 -9.62 14.86
CA ASN A 226 2.33 -9.53 16.28
C ASN A 226 3.25 -10.39 17.15
N ASP A 227 3.56 -11.62 16.74
CA ASP A 227 4.48 -12.52 17.43
C ASP A 227 5.91 -11.97 17.49
N ALA A 228 6.31 -11.18 16.47
CA ALA A 228 7.58 -10.46 16.43
C ALA A 228 7.56 -9.13 17.22
N GLY A 229 6.43 -8.81 17.87
CA GLY A 229 6.28 -7.66 18.77
C GLY A 229 5.70 -6.41 18.13
N ALA A 230 5.25 -6.46 16.88
CA ALA A 230 4.57 -5.42 16.10
C ALA A 230 4.62 -4.01 16.73
N PRO A 231 5.69 -3.23 16.52
CA PRO A 231 5.86 -1.93 17.17
C PRO A 231 4.94 -0.86 16.57
N ASP A 232 4.30 -1.18 15.45
CA ASP A 232 3.41 -0.30 14.68
C ASP A 232 2.11 -1.00 14.30
N ASN A 233 1.17 -0.24 13.71
CA ASN A 233 -0.01 -0.79 13.05
C ASN A 233 0.43 -1.71 11.90
N VAL A 234 -0.32 -2.76 11.65
CA VAL A 234 0.04 -3.78 10.65
C VAL A 234 -1.15 -4.04 9.74
N THR A 235 -0.98 -3.79 8.47
CA THR A 235 -1.99 -4.05 7.44
C THR A 235 -1.42 -4.89 6.31
N ALA A 236 -2.17 -5.91 5.90
CA ALA A 236 -1.87 -6.75 4.74
C ALA A 236 -3.15 -6.94 3.90
N LEU A 237 -3.07 -6.60 2.61
CA LEU A 237 -4.10 -6.84 1.62
C LEU A 237 -3.53 -7.74 0.53
N LEU A 238 -4.19 -8.85 0.29
CA LEU A 238 -3.82 -9.85 -0.70
C LEU A 238 -4.81 -9.84 -1.87
N VAL A 239 -4.27 -9.97 -3.07
CA VAL A 239 -5.02 -10.15 -4.32
C VAL A 239 -4.53 -11.42 -4.98
N ASN A 240 -5.44 -12.33 -5.34
CA ASN A 240 -5.13 -13.54 -6.08
C ASN A 240 -5.75 -13.48 -7.49
N ALA A 241 -4.92 -13.61 -8.52
CA ALA A 241 -5.36 -13.61 -9.92
C ALA A 241 -6.14 -14.89 -10.32
N ASN A 242 -6.09 -15.92 -9.50
CA ASN A 242 -6.88 -17.14 -9.68
C ASN A 242 -8.33 -16.92 -9.24
N GLY A 243 -9.11 -16.11 -9.96
CA GLY A 243 -10.57 -16.15 -9.84
C GLY A 243 -11.09 -17.24 -10.76
N GLU A 244 -12.25 -17.82 -10.40
CA GLU A 244 -12.92 -18.89 -11.13
C GLU A 244 -12.78 -18.70 -12.65
N ASP A 245 -12.14 -19.68 -13.30
CA ASP A 245 -12.32 -19.84 -14.73
C ASP A 245 -13.82 -20.18 -14.88
N ASP A 246 -14.60 -19.30 -15.51
CA ASP A 246 -15.81 -19.74 -16.19
C ASP A 246 -15.38 -20.75 -17.27
N ASP A 247 -15.24 -22.01 -16.88
CA ASP A 247 -15.23 -23.14 -17.78
C ASP A 247 -16.65 -23.22 -18.39
N ASN A 248 -16.92 -22.33 -19.33
CA ASN A 248 -18.01 -22.45 -20.31
C ASN A 248 -17.37 -22.46 -21.69
N ASP A 249 -16.93 -23.63 -22.09
CA ASP A 249 -16.93 -24.11 -23.48
C ASP A 249 -18.21 -24.91 -23.76
#